data_1326e85036292641c2581c10dceaebbe
#
_entry.id   1326e85036292641c2581c10dceaebbe
#
_cell.length_a   1.000
_cell.length_b   1.000
_cell.length_c   1.000
_cell.angle_alpha   90.00
_cell.angle_beta   90.00
_cell.angle_gamma   90.00
#
_symmetry.space_group_name_H-M   'P 1'
#
loop_
_entity.id
_entity.type
_entity.pdbx_description
1 polymer ?
#
loop_
_entity_poly.entity_id
_entity_poly.type
_entity_poly.pdbx_seq_one_letter_code
_entity_poly.pdbx_strand_id
1 'polypeptide(L)'
;MRDFSKNFEQIMRWEIGSSNNGYVYDKDDKGGVTVFGITRKGHPNLKIWESLDNLKLIGEKRGYKPTTLEMNEIIRTYRNDYYDKMKLDRVNDDRVAHFLFDYAVNSGVSRSAKTVQQILGVTVDGIVGGQTINAINKTHSKSLLNELIKSRANFLKSIVVKNPSQKKFLKGR
;
A
#
# COMPACT_ATOMS: atom_id res chain seq x y z
N MET A 1 17.06 11.79 6.74
CA MET A 1 16.02 10.75 7.00
C MET A 1 14.84 11.09 6.11
N ARG A 2 14.42 10.21 5.22
CA ARG A 2 13.33 10.49 4.27
C ARG A 2 12.01 10.64 4.98
N ASP A 3 11.22 11.57 4.50
CA ASP A 3 9.97 11.94 5.12
C ASP A 3 8.87 10.92 4.74
N PHE A 4 8.64 9.93 5.62
CA PHE A 4 7.52 9.02 5.54
C PHE A 4 6.19 9.78 5.39
N SER A 5 6.03 10.92 6.07
CA SER A 5 4.79 11.70 6.09
C SER A 5 4.38 12.13 4.67
N LYS A 6 5.35 12.59 3.87
CA LYS A 6 5.10 13.00 2.48
C LYS A 6 4.62 11.84 1.59
N ASN A 7 5.26 10.68 1.73
CA ASN A 7 4.84 9.48 0.99
C ASN A 7 3.47 8.99 1.47
N PHE A 8 3.21 9.03 2.77
CA PHE A 8 1.95 8.64 3.37
C PHE A 8 0.80 9.55 2.91
N GLU A 9 0.97 10.89 2.96
CA GLU A 9 -0.03 11.85 2.49
C GLU A 9 -0.43 11.61 1.03
N GLN A 10 0.53 11.31 0.18
CA GLN A 10 0.26 11.06 -1.23
C GLN A 10 -0.53 9.77 -1.44
N ILE A 11 -0.22 8.70 -0.71
CA ILE A 11 -0.99 7.46 -0.75
C ILE A 11 -2.40 7.70 -0.21
N MET A 12 -2.55 8.42 0.89
CA MET A 12 -3.85 8.73 1.45
C MET A 12 -4.75 9.51 0.49
N ARG A 13 -4.20 10.44 -0.28
CA ARG A 13 -4.98 11.15 -1.33
C ARG A 13 -5.58 10.20 -2.36
N TRP A 14 -4.91 9.10 -2.67
CA TRP A 14 -5.40 8.10 -3.62
C TRP A 14 -6.36 7.10 -2.98
N GLU A 15 -6.08 6.64 -1.77
CA GLU A 15 -6.92 5.68 -1.04
C GLU A 15 -8.24 6.31 -0.55
N ILE A 16 -8.22 7.57 -0.15
CA ILE A 16 -9.42 8.30 0.30
C ILE A 16 -10.27 8.73 -0.91
N GLY A 17 -9.67 8.97 -2.08
CA GLY A 17 -10.34 9.46 -3.27
C GLY A 17 -11.13 10.74 -3.01
N SER A 18 -12.27 10.90 -3.68
CA SER A 18 -13.21 12.00 -3.45
C SER A 18 -14.14 11.77 -2.25
N SER A 19 -14.11 10.60 -1.61
CA SER A 19 -14.87 10.33 -0.38
C SER A 19 -14.04 10.73 0.83
N ASN A 20 -14.49 11.77 1.54
CA ASN A 20 -13.75 12.42 2.64
C ASN A 20 -13.42 11.55 3.87
N ASN A 21 -13.71 10.26 3.91
CA ASN A 21 -13.56 9.43 5.10
C ASN A 21 -12.86 8.07 4.90
N GLY A 22 -12.40 7.76 3.69
CA GLY A 22 -11.64 6.54 3.42
C GLY A 22 -12.33 5.21 3.79
N TYR A 23 -13.63 5.26 4.11
CA TYR A 23 -14.38 4.09 4.52
C TYR A 23 -15.02 3.41 3.31
N VAL A 24 -14.76 2.12 3.15
CA VAL A 24 -15.39 1.28 2.11
C VAL A 24 -15.94 0.01 2.77
N TYR A 25 -17.19 -0.28 2.50
CA TYR A 25 -17.81 -1.57 2.82
C TYR A 25 -18.42 -2.16 1.56
N ASP A 26 -17.85 -3.24 1.09
CA ASP A 26 -18.40 -4.06 0.03
C ASP A 26 -18.76 -5.42 0.65
N LYS A 27 -20.04 -5.82 0.54
CA LYS A 27 -20.51 -7.12 1.06
C LYS A 27 -19.82 -8.30 0.37
N ASP A 28 -19.37 -8.08 -0.86
CA ASP A 28 -18.69 -9.07 -1.69
C ASP A 28 -17.17 -9.05 -1.52
N ASP A 29 -16.62 -8.09 -0.74
CA ASP A 29 -15.19 -8.02 -0.45
C ASP A 29 -14.83 -9.01 0.66
N LYS A 30 -13.97 -9.98 0.33
CA LYS A 30 -13.44 -10.97 1.28
C LYS A 30 -12.63 -10.33 2.42
N GLY A 31 -12.22 -9.07 2.29
CA GLY A 31 -11.51 -8.28 3.29
C GLY A 31 -12.43 -7.68 4.36
N GLY A 32 -13.74 -7.61 4.09
CA GLY A 32 -14.73 -6.99 4.97
C GLY A 32 -14.65 -5.48 4.97
N VAL A 33 -14.87 -4.87 6.15
CA VAL A 33 -14.80 -3.41 6.34
C VAL A 33 -13.38 -2.91 6.10
N THR A 34 -13.25 -1.87 5.30
CA THR A 34 -11.98 -1.22 4.98
C THR A 34 -12.04 0.26 5.36
N VAL A 35 -11.04 0.76 6.07
CA VAL A 35 -10.88 2.16 6.44
C VAL A 35 -9.50 2.63 6.04
N PHE A 36 -9.42 3.71 5.27
CA PHE A 36 -8.15 4.23 4.77
C PHE A 36 -7.28 3.16 4.10
N GLY A 37 -7.87 2.24 3.32
CA GLY A 37 -7.14 1.14 2.68
C GLY A 37 -6.76 -0.02 3.61
N ILE A 38 -7.01 0.08 4.92
CA ILE A 38 -6.74 -0.98 5.91
C ILE A 38 -7.98 -1.83 6.09
N THR A 39 -7.87 -3.14 5.89
CA THR A 39 -8.97 -4.08 6.10
C THR A 39 -9.04 -4.52 7.56
N ARG A 40 -10.26 -4.65 8.11
CA ARG A 40 -10.47 -5.17 9.47
C ARG A 40 -9.89 -6.57 9.64
N LYS A 41 -10.02 -7.41 8.63
CA LYS A 41 -9.47 -8.77 8.66
C LYS A 41 -7.94 -8.79 8.78
N GLY A 42 -7.25 -7.85 8.13
CA GLY A 42 -5.80 -7.76 8.19
C GLY A 42 -5.28 -7.16 9.49
N HIS A 43 -6.06 -6.26 10.10
CA HIS A 43 -5.68 -5.50 11.30
C HIS A 43 -6.85 -5.44 12.31
N PRO A 44 -7.25 -6.57 12.91
CA PRO A 44 -8.48 -6.65 13.71
C PRO A 44 -8.44 -5.86 15.02
N ASN A 45 -7.27 -5.49 15.50
CA ASN A 45 -7.06 -4.87 16.83
C ASN A 45 -6.98 -3.34 16.81
N LEU A 46 -7.23 -2.69 15.65
CA LEU A 46 -7.23 -1.21 15.60
C LEU A 46 -8.48 -0.66 16.31
N LYS A 47 -8.29 0.38 17.13
CA LYS A 47 -9.37 1.03 17.90
C LYS A 47 -10.49 1.60 17.03
N ILE A 48 -10.18 1.98 15.81
CA ILE A 48 -11.17 2.50 14.86
C ILE A 48 -12.34 1.52 14.64
N TRP A 49 -12.11 0.21 14.76
CA TRP A 49 -13.18 -0.78 14.60
C TRP A 49 -14.20 -0.71 15.72
N GLU A 50 -13.74 -0.53 16.97
CA GLU A 50 -14.61 -0.36 18.13
C GLU A 50 -15.48 0.91 17.98
N SER A 51 -14.87 2.01 17.55
CA SER A 51 -15.60 3.26 17.30
C SER A 51 -16.67 3.11 16.22
N LEU A 52 -16.36 2.40 15.13
CA LEU A 52 -17.32 2.13 14.06
C LEU A 52 -18.46 1.21 14.50
N ASP A 53 -18.16 0.20 15.33
CA ASP A 53 -19.16 -0.72 15.89
C ASP A 53 -20.09 0.01 16.85
N ASN A 54 -19.55 0.84 17.76
CA ASN A 54 -20.31 1.60 18.75
C ASN A 54 -21.24 2.63 18.12
N LEU A 55 -20.82 3.26 17.03
CA LEU A 55 -21.65 4.24 16.31
C LEU A 55 -22.71 3.59 15.42
N LYS A 56 -22.82 2.25 15.40
CA LYS A 56 -23.70 1.51 14.47
C LYS A 56 -23.53 1.93 13.00
N LEU A 57 -22.40 2.53 12.68
CA LEU A 57 -22.07 3.07 11.35
C LEU A 57 -21.66 1.99 10.36
N ILE A 58 -21.76 0.71 10.74
CA ILE A 58 -21.57 -0.41 9.84
C ILE A 58 -22.74 -0.44 8.86
N GLY A 59 -22.61 0.32 7.81
CA GLY A 59 -23.66 0.51 6.77
C GLY A 59 -23.89 1.96 6.37
N GLU A 60 -23.74 2.94 7.28
CA GLU A 60 -23.96 4.37 7.00
C GLU A 60 -22.66 5.17 7.19
N LYS A 61 -21.98 5.47 6.13
CA LYS A 61 -20.53 5.65 6.04
C LYS A 61 -20.07 7.07 5.77
N ARG A 62 -21.01 7.96 5.55
CA ARG A 62 -20.70 9.34 5.19
C ARG A 62 -20.59 10.18 6.46
N GLY A 63 -19.35 10.51 6.84
CA GLY A 63 -19.12 11.52 7.87
C GLY A 63 -18.30 11.10 9.09
N TYR A 64 -17.92 9.82 9.23
CA TYR A 64 -17.01 9.45 10.31
C TYR A 64 -15.63 10.09 10.12
N LYS A 65 -15.18 10.82 11.12
CA LYS A 65 -13.82 11.38 11.17
C LYS A 65 -13.06 10.66 12.27
N PRO A 66 -11.94 10.00 11.94
CA PRO A 66 -11.10 9.36 12.94
C PRO A 66 -10.63 10.36 13.99
N THR A 67 -10.56 9.94 15.23
CA THR A 67 -9.88 10.68 16.29
C THR A 67 -8.37 10.74 15.99
N THR A 68 -7.66 11.64 16.66
CA THR A 68 -6.20 11.72 16.54
C THR A 68 -5.51 10.40 16.90
N LEU A 69 -6.03 9.67 17.91
CA LEU A 69 -5.48 8.38 18.33
C LEU A 69 -5.65 7.32 17.23
N GLU A 70 -6.83 7.20 16.64
CA GLU A 70 -7.12 6.27 15.55
C GLU A 70 -6.30 6.58 14.30
N MET A 71 -6.17 7.86 13.96
CA MET A 71 -5.34 8.28 12.83
C MET A 71 -3.87 7.95 13.08
N ASN A 72 -3.37 8.12 14.30
CA ASN A 72 -2.01 7.73 14.67
C ASN A 72 -1.78 6.21 14.56
N GLU A 73 -2.78 5.39 14.90
CA GLU A 73 -2.71 3.94 14.70
C GLU A 73 -2.65 3.58 13.21
N ILE A 74 -3.46 4.22 12.37
CA ILE A 74 -3.43 4.05 10.92
C ILE A 74 -2.04 4.42 10.37
N ILE A 75 -1.50 5.58 10.73
CA ILE A 75 -0.18 6.04 10.33
C ILE A 75 0.91 5.03 10.73
N ARG A 76 0.88 4.54 11.98
CA ARG A 76 1.83 3.53 12.48
C ARG A 76 1.72 2.22 11.71
N THR A 77 0.52 1.78 11.37
CA THR A 77 0.28 0.57 10.57
C THR A 77 0.95 0.69 9.20
N TYR A 78 0.74 1.79 8.50
CA TYR A 78 1.38 2.03 7.20
C TYR A 78 2.90 2.07 7.31
N ARG A 79 3.42 2.71 8.34
CA ARG A 79 4.85 2.79 8.58
C ARG A 79 5.45 1.42 8.88
N ASN A 80 4.94 0.73 9.90
CA ASN A 80 5.53 -0.51 10.40
C ASN A 80 5.35 -1.68 9.42
N ASP A 81 4.15 -1.79 8.79
CA ASP A 81 3.81 -2.97 8.00
C ASP A 81 4.22 -2.88 6.54
N TYR A 82 4.48 -1.68 6.04
CA TYR A 82 4.87 -1.48 4.64
C TYR A 82 6.18 -0.72 4.50
N TYR A 83 6.26 0.51 5.01
CA TYR A 83 7.38 1.41 4.78
C TYR A 83 8.68 0.89 5.38
N ASP A 84 8.67 0.54 6.66
CA ASP A 84 9.85 0.06 7.39
C ASP A 84 10.27 -1.36 6.94
N LYS A 85 9.30 -2.24 6.62
CA LYS A 85 9.61 -3.57 6.03
C LYS A 85 10.31 -3.47 4.68
N MET A 86 9.99 -2.45 3.90
CA MET A 86 10.65 -2.16 2.64
C MET A 86 11.93 -1.31 2.80
N LYS A 87 12.26 -0.87 4.03
CA LYS A 87 13.43 -0.01 4.36
C LYS A 87 13.55 1.22 3.47
N LEU A 88 12.41 1.87 3.20
CA LEU A 88 12.32 2.93 2.19
C LEU A 88 13.04 4.22 2.61
N ASP A 89 13.27 4.41 3.90
CA ASP A 89 14.14 5.47 4.44
C ASP A 89 15.57 5.43 3.90
N ARG A 90 16.03 4.27 3.41
CA ARG A 90 17.36 4.00 2.88
C ARG A 90 17.46 4.06 1.35
N VAL A 91 16.34 4.25 0.65
CA VAL A 91 16.31 4.38 -0.83
C VAL A 91 16.65 5.82 -1.21
N ASN A 92 17.60 6.06 -2.13
CA ASN A 92 18.10 7.39 -2.46
C ASN A 92 17.16 8.25 -3.33
N ASP A 93 16.32 7.70 -4.14
CA ASP A 93 15.39 8.44 -5.00
C ASP A 93 13.97 8.37 -4.43
N ASP A 94 13.34 9.53 -4.19
CA ASP A 94 12.00 9.62 -3.60
C ASP A 94 10.91 8.98 -4.46
N ARG A 95 11.06 9.05 -5.78
CA ARG A 95 10.08 8.48 -6.73
C ARG A 95 10.12 6.96 -6.68
N VAL A 96 11.32 6.37 -6.57
CA VAL A 96 11.50 4.94 -6.40
C VAL A 96 10.94 4.48 -5.06
N ALA A 97 11.27 5.18 -3.97
CA ALA A 97 10.73 4.88 -2.65
C ALA A 97 9.20 4.96 -2.62
N HIS A 98 8.64 6.02 -3.20
CA HIS A 98 7.19 6.19 -3.29
C HIS A 98 6.52 5.09 -4.09
N PHE A 99 7.06 4.74 -5.27
CA PHE A 99 6.51 3.66 -6.09
C PHE A 99 6.51 2.32 -5.35
N LEU A 100 7.63 1.98 -4.70
CA LEU A 100 7.75 0.73 -3.94
C LEU A 100 6.81 0.69 -2.73
N PHE A 101 6.59 1.84 -2.07
CA PHE A 101 5.63 1.95 -0.98
C PHE A 101 4.20 1.72 -1.47
N ASP A 102 3.77 2.44 -2.50
CA ASP A 102 2.44 2.27 -3.10
C ASP A 102 2.24 0.84 -3.61
N TYR A 103 3.27 0.25 -4.23
CA TYR A 103 3.19 -1.14 -4.68
C TYR A 103 3.09 -2.14 -3.51
N ALA A 104 3.79 -1.89 -2.41
CA ALA A 104 3.71 -2.71 -1.20
C ALA A 104 2.32 -2.61 -0.55
N VAL A 105 1.74 -1.42 -0.46
CA VAL A 105 0.38 -1.20 0.06
C VAL A 105 -0.65 -1.95 -0.78
N ASN A 106 -0.60 -1.80 -2.10
CA ASN A 106 -1.61 -2.36 -3.01
C ASN A 106 -1.46 -3.86 -3.31
N SER A 107 -0.25 -4.42 -3.23
CA SER A 107 0.02 -5.79 -3.68
C SER A 107 0.78 -6.65 -2.66
N GLY A 108 1.04 -6.07 -1.49
CA GLY A 108 1.80 -6.71 -0.41
C GLY A 108 3.31 -6.50 -0.51
N VAL A 109 3.96 -6.40 0.66
CA VAL A 109 5.40 -6.17 0.82
C VAL A 109 6.24 -7.20 0.06
N SER A 110 5.92 -8.50 0.23
CA SER A 110 6.67 -9.58 -0.43
C SER A 110 6.62 -9.48 -1.96
N ARG A 111 5.46 -9.07 -2.53
CA ARG A 111 5.34 -8.89 -3.99
C ARG A 111 6.19 -7.71 -4.46
N SER A 112 6.11 -6.56 -3.81
CA SER A 112 6.89 -5.38 -4.12
C SER A 112 8.39 -5.68 -4.04
N ALA A 113 8.82 -6.32 -2.95
CA ALA A 113 10.21 -6.72 -2.74
C ALA A 113 10.72 -7.68 -3.82
N LYS A 114 10.01 -8.78 -4.09
CA LYS A 114 10.39 -9.75 -5.13
C LYS A 114 10.48 -9.11 -6.52
N THR A 115 9.56 -8.20 -6.82
CA THR A 115 9.58 -7.51 -8.12
C THR A 115 10.85 -6.68 -8.30
N VAL A 116 11.22 -5.86 -7.32
CA VAL A 116 12.43 -5.04 -7.43
C VAL A 116 13.70 -5.91 -7.42
N GLN A 117 13.72 -6.99 -6.63
CA GLN A 117 14.83 -7.95 -6.60
C GLN A 117 15.05 -8.64 -7.95
N GLN A 118 13.97 -9.08 -8.61
CA GLN A 118 14.02 -9.67 -9.96
C GLN A 118 14.58 -8.70 -10.99
N ILE A 119 14.11 -7.45 -10.99
CA ILE A 119 14.58 -6.40 -11.90
C ILE A 119 16.08 -6.12 -11.71
N LEU A 120 16.54 -6.15 -10.46
CA LEU A 120 17.92 -5.85 -10.11
C LEU A 120 18.87 -7.05 -10.22
N GLY A 121 18.35 -8.27 -10.46
CA GLY A 121 19.15 -9.48 -10.55
C GLY A 121 19.80 -9.88 -9.22
N VAL A 122 19.19 -9.52 -8.08
CA VAL A 122 19.64 -9.92 -6.74
C VAL A 122 18.79 -11.08 -6.21
N THR A 123 19.17 -11.65 -5.04
CA THR A 123 18.41 -12.75 -4.40
C THR A 123 16.93 -12.39 -4.25
N VAL A 124 16.02 -13.23 -4.78
CA VAL A 124 14.57 -13.02 -4.81
C VAL A 124 13.92 -13.75 -3.65
N ASP A 125 14.11 -13.26 -2.44
CA ASP A 125 13.55 -13.83 -1.20
C ASP A 125 12.27 -13.08 -0.71
N GLY A 126 12.04 -11.88 -1.20
CA GLY A 126 10.93 -11.03 -0.77
C GLY A 126 11.21 -10.26 0.52
N ILE A 127 12.48 -10.19 0.94
CA ILE A 127 12.94 -9.47 2.13
C ILE A 127 13.92 -8.38 1.69
N VAL A 128 13.59 -7.12 1.95
CA VAL A 128 14.48 -6.01 1.59
C VAL A 128 15.62 -5.89 2.60
N GLY A 129 16.77 -6.40 2.22
CA GLY A 129 18.03 -6.33 2.97
C GLY A 129 18.99 -5.27 2.42
N GLY A 130 20.22 -5.22 3.00
CA GLY A 130 21.29 -4.32 2.55
C GLY A 130 21.66 -4.51 1.08
N GLN A 131 21.68 -5.76 0.60
CA GLN A 131 21.97 -6.09 -0.81
C GLN A 131 20.94 -5.44 -1.74
N THR A 132 19.64 -5.59 -1.44
CA THR A 132 18.57 -5.00 -2.24
C THR A 132 18.64 -3.48 -2.25
N ILE A 133 18.83 -2.84 -1.10
CA ILE A 133 18.96 -1.37 -0.99
C ILE A 133 20.17 -0.86 -1.77
N ASN A 134 21.31 -1.51 -1.63
CA ASN A 134 22.53 -1.13 -2.37
C ASN A 134 22.33 -1.24 -3.88
N ALA A 135 21.65 -2.29 -4.36
CA ALA A 135 21.34 -2.46 -5.78
C ALA A 135 20.36 -1.37 -6.28
N ILE A 136 19.30 -1.06 -5.51
CA ILE A 136 18.38 0.04 -5.83
C ILE A 136 19.16 1.35 -5.99
N ASN A 137 20.01 1.68 -5.02
CA ASN A 137 20.70 2.97 -4.97
C ASN A 137 21.83 3.12 -6.01
N LYS A 138 22.36 2.00 -6.53
CA LYS A 138 23.36 1.97 -7.62
C LYS A 138 22.72 2.06 -9.00
N THR A 139 21.46 1.72 -9.13
CA THR A 139 20.76 1.68 -10.43
C THR A 139 20.20 3.06 -10.78
N HIS A 140 20.28 3.42 -12.06
CA HIS A 140 19.72 4.70 -12.53
C HIS A 140 18.19 4.74 -12.29
N SER A 141 17.75 5.69 -11.49
CA SER A 141 16.37 5.73 -10.95
C SER A 141 15.29 5.73 -12.03
N LYS A 142 15.47 6.48 -13.12
CA LYS A 142 14.51 6.53 -14.23
C LYS A 142 14.35 5.17 -14.91
N SER A 143 15.45 4.47 -15.13
CA SER A 143 15.44 3.14 -15.75
C SER A 143 14.75 2.14 -14.81
N LEU A 144 15.09 2.16 -13.53
CA LEU A 144 14.46 1.30 -12.53
C LEU A 144 12.95 1.55 -12.44
N LEU A 145 12.51 2.80 -12.39
CA LEU A 145 11.08 3.15 -12.37
C LEU A 145 10.34 2.63 -13.59
N ASN A 146 10.92 2.76 -14.79
CA ASN A 146 10.29 2.25 -16.00
C ASN A 146 10.08 0.73 -15.95
N GLU A 147 11.07 -0.02 -15.47
CA GLU A 147 10.94 -1.48 -15.33
C GLU A 147 9.96 -1.87 -14.22
N LEU A 148 9.92 -1.15 -13.11
CA LEU A 148 8.95 -1.34 -12.04
C LEU A 148 7.51 -1.11 -12.53
N ILE A 149 7.27 -0.02 -13.28
CA ILE A 149 5.96 0.30 -13.86
C ILE A 149 5.51 -0.79 -14.83
N LYS A 150 6.39 -1.23 -15.75
CA LYS A 150 6.09 -2.32 -16.68
C LYS A 150 5.76 -3.62 -15.96
N SER A 151 6.57 -3.99 -14.97
CA SER A 151 6.38 -5.22 -14.19
C SER A 151 5.05 -5.21 -13.44
N ARG A 152 4.70 -4.09 -12.78
CA ARG A 152 3.41 -3.93 -12.10
C ARG A 152 2.25 -4.03 -13.08
N ALA A 153 2.34 -3.36 -14.22
CA ALA A 153 1.30 -3.42 -15.26
C ALA A 153 1.08 -4.86 -15.77
N ASN A 154 2.15 -5.61 -16.00
CA ASN A 154 2.07 -7.01 -16.42
C ASN A 154 1.45 -7.90 -15.31
N PHE A 155 1.82 -7.67 -14.06
CA PHE A 155 1.22 -8.36 -12.92
C PHE A 155 -0.29 -8.10 -12.84
N LEU A 156 -0.73 -6.85 -12.94
CA LEU A 156 -2.16 -6.50 -12.91
C LEU A 156 -2.92 -7.13 -14.08
N LYS A 157 -2.35 -7.13 -15.30
CA LYS A 157 -2.94 -7.83 -16.45
C LYS A 157 -3.08 -9.33 -16.19
N SER A 158 -2.08 -9.96 -15.57
CA SER A 158 -2.12 -11.39 -15.24
C SER A 158 -3.24 -11.75 -14.26
N ILE A 159 -3.57 -10.85 -13.31
CA ILE A 159 -4.69 -11.02 -12.39
C ILE A 159 -6.01 -11.03 -13.16
N VAL A 160 -6.19 -10.09 -14.10
CA VAL A 160 -7.43 -10.01 -14.90
C VAL A 160 -7.60 -11.20 -15.82
N VAL A 161 -6.51 -11.71 -16.41
CA VAL A 161 -6.55 -12.93 -17.23
C VAL A 161 -7.03 -14.12 -16.40
N LYS A 162 -6.53 -14.25 -15.17
CA LYS A 162 -6.93 -15.34 -14.24
C LYS A 162 -8.33 -15.14 -13.66
N ASN A 163 -8.76 -13.92 -13.48
CA ASN A 163 -10.06 -13.56 -12.94
C ASN A 163 -10.63 -12.30 -13.62
N PRO A 164 -11.42 -12.48 -14.70
CA PRO A 164 -11.97 -11.36 -15.49
C PRO A 164 -12.82 -10.38 -14.68
N SER A 165 -13.43 -10.80 -13.56
CA SER A 165 -14.21 -9.91 -12.69
C SER A 165 -13.36 -8.80 -12.05
N GLN A 166 -12.04 -9.00 -11.96
CA GLN A 166 -11.09 -8.00 -11.44
C GLN A 166 -10.80 -6.85 -12.40
N LYS A 167 -11.31 -6.90 -13.64
CA LYS A 167 -11.13 -5.83 -14.64
C LYS A 167 -11.63 -4.48 -14.16
N LYS A 168 -12.68 -4.45 -13.33
CA LYS A 168 -13.24 -3.23 -12.73
C LYS A 168 -12.23 -2.46 -11.88
N PHE A 169 -11.24 -3.15 -11.30
CA PHE A 169 -10.23 -2.55 -10.43
C PHE A 169 -8.97 -2.06 -11.17
N LEU A 170 -8.82 -2.33 -12.47
CA LEU A 170 -7.67 -1.85 -13.25
C LEU A 170 -7.70 -0.34 -13.51
N LYS A 171 -8.87 0.29 -13.48
CA LYS A 171 -9.02 1.72 -13.81
C LYS A 171 -8.68 2.65 -12.67
N GLY A 172 -8.47 2.14 -11.46
CA GLY A 172 -8.22 2.95 -10.25
C GLY A 172 -6.89 2.65 -9.54
N ARG A 173 -6.01 1.85 -10.16
CA ARG A 173 -4.73 1.45 -9.51
C ARG A 173 -3.54 1.77 -10.38
#